data_7c7e42d685a640357fddb6bc7ef6cd35
#
_entry.id   7c7e42d685a640357fddb6bc7ef6cd35
#
_cell.length_a   1.000
_cell.length_b   1.000
_cell.length_c   1.000
_cell.angle_alpha   90.00
_cell.angle_beta   90.00
_cell.angle_gamma   90.00
#
_symmetry.space_group_name_H-M   'P 1'
#
loop_
_entity.id
_entity.type
_entity.pdbx_description
1 polymer ?
#
loop_
_entity_poly.entity_id
_entity_poly.type
_entity_poly.pdbx_seq_one_letter_code
_entity_poly.pdbx_strand_id
1 'polypeptide(L)'
;MSSSAQFLNPSEAAKRLGVSTKALRLYEQRGLVSPVRTAAGWRVYGPDEMVRAAEVVALRALGLSLAQVTRVLWGEAQDLEPALAAHQATLEDRARQLAGTVEKVRGLRSDLAQGQMPVAGELARLLGPAADLSVAFDLPWPWGGERFELRDVRALNYIIGPLGSGKTRLA
;
A
#
# COMPACT_ATOMS: atom_id res chain seq x y z
N MET A 1 -8.28 -6.22 37.85
CA MET A 1 -6.91 -6.35 37.30
C MET A 1 -6.65 -5.12 36.46
N SER A 2 -5.97 -4.12 37.04
CA SER A 2 -5.69 -2.85 36.34
C SER A 2 -4.64 -3.12 35.27
N SER A 3 -5.07 -3.12 34.00
CA SER A 3 -4.13 -3.06 32.88
C SER A 3 -3.46 -1.69 32.94
N SER A 4 -2.21 -1.65 33.38
CA SER A 4 -1.43 -0.41 33.33
C SER A 4 -1.37 0.05 31.87
N ALA A 5 -2.00 1.18 31.60
CA ALA A 5 -2.02 1.77 30.27
C ALA A 5 -0.57 1.96 29.79
N GLN A 6 -0.14 1.17 28.82
CA GLN A 6 1.22 1.20 28.31
C GLN A 6 1.37 2.40 27.37
N PHE A 7 2.14 3.40 27.80
CA PHE A 7 2.53 4.51 26.96
C PHE A 7 3.70 4.09 26.06
N LEU A 8 3.57 4.37 24.78
CA LEU A 8 4.57 4.02 23.77
C LEU A 8 5.37 5.28 23.35
N ASN A 9 6.65 5.13 23.14
CA ASN A 9 7.44 6.18 22.49
C ASN A 9 7.11 6.25 20.96
N PRO A 10 7.53 7.31 20.25
CA PRO A 10 7.19 7.48 18.84
C PRO A 10 7.61 6.30 17.94
N SER A 11 8.76 5.66 18.23
CA SER A 11 9.25 4.54 17.42
C SER A 11 8.42 3.28 17.65
N GLU A 12 8.07 3.00 18.90
CA GLU A 12 7.21 1.87 19.27
C GLU A 12 5.78 2.04 18.71
N ALA A 13 5.23 3.25 18.85
CA ALA A 13 3.91 3.58 18.32
C ALA A 13 3.87 3.42 16.80
N ALA A 14 4.84 3.95 16.08
CA ALA A 14 4.95 3.82 14.63
C ALA A 14 5.08 2.36 14.20
N LYS A 15 5.93 1.58 14.87
CA LYS A 15 6.10 0.14 14.61
C LYS A 15 4.80 -0.63 14.83
N ARG A 16 4.07 -0.35 15.92
CA ARG A 16 2.79 -1.01 16.23
C ARG A 16 1.69 -0.69 15.22
N LEU A 17 1.71 0.54 14.68
CA LEU A 17 0.78 1.01 13.65
C LEU A 17 1.17 0.58 12.22
N GLY A 18 2.35 0.00 12.02
CA GLY A 18 2.83 -0.36 10.69
C GLY A 18 3.19 0.83 9.81
N VAL A 19 3.52 2.00 10.40
CA VAL A 19 3.88 3.22 9.68
C VAL A 19 5.28 3.70 10.03
N SER A 20 5.83 4.63 9.23
CA SER A 20 7.09 5.28 9.60
C SER A 20 6.88 6.32 10.71
N THR A 21 7.92 6.58 11.51
CA THR A 21 7.91 7.66 12.50
C THR A 21 7.68 9.03 11.85
N LYS A 22 8.11 9.20 10.59
CA LYS A 22 7.85 10.41 9.79
C LYS A 22 6.36 10.58 9.49
N ALA A 23 5.67 9.48 9.14
CA ALA A 23 4.23 9.51 8.90
C ALA A 23 3.46 9.85 10.17
N LEU A 24 3.81 9.21 11.31
CA LEU A 24 3.20 9.51 12.60
C LEU A 24 3.40 10.97 13.00
N ARG A 25 4.60 11.52 12.81
CA ARG A 25 4.88 12.95 13.04
C ARG A 25 4.05 13.87 12.14
N LEU A 26 3.79 13.48 10.89
CA LEU A 26 2.93 14.23 9.99
C LEU A 26 1.48 14.25 10.49
N TYR A 27 1.01 13.15 11.06
CA TYR A 27 -0.34 13.08 11.68
C TYR A 27 -0.45 14.02 12.88
N GLU A 28 0.59 14.09 13.72
CA GLU A 28 0.67 15.07 14.80
C GLU A 28 0.62 16.51 14.28
N GLN A 29 1.45 16.83 13.27
CA GLN A 29 1.53 18.18 12.69
C GLN A 29 0.19 18.63 12.08
N ARG A 30 -0.63 17.68 11.64
CA ARG A 30 -1.97 17.94 11.10
C ARG A 30 -3.06 17.92 12.16
N GLY A 31 -2.69 17.75 13.44
CA GLY A 31 -3.65 17.69 14.55
C GLY A 31 -4.55 16.45 14.55
N LEU A 32 -4.20 15.43 13.76
CA LEU A 32 -4.97 14.18 13.69
C LEU A 32 -4.72 13.29 14.91
N VAL A 33 -3.53 13.37 15.48
CA VAL A 33 -3.11 12.65 16.68
C VAL A 33 -2.39 13.65 17.60
N SER A 34 -2.70 13.63 18.88
CA SER A 34 -2.14 14.57 19.88
C SER A 34 -1.40 13.78 20.96
N PRO A 35 -0.09 13.50 20.80
CA PRO A 35 0.67 12.74 21.79
C PRO A 35 0.74 13.49 23.12
N VAL A 36 0.71 12.73 24.21
CA VAL A 36 0.94 13.26 25.56
C VAL A 36 2.44 13.55 25.73
N ARG A 37 2.77 14.54 26.55
CA ARG A 37 4.16 14.81 26.92
C ARG A 37 4.43 14.36 28.37
N THR A 38 5.54 13.66 28.55
CA THR A 38 6.03 13.33 29.89
C THR A 38 6.53 14.58 30.61
N ALA A 39 6.79 14.48 31.91
CA ALA A 39 7.40 15.56 32.71
C ALA A 39 8.75 16.04 32.13
N ALA A 40 9.47 15.16 31.42
CA ALA A 40 10.71 15.49 30.71
C ALA A 40 10.51 16.05 29.31
N GLY A 41 9.27 16.29 28.89
CA GLY A 41 8.92 16.86 27.59
C GLY A 41 8.89 15.84 26.41
N TRP A 42 9.15 14.56 26.68
CA TRP A 42 9.12 13.52 25.66
C TRP A 42 7.69 13.18 25.21
N ARG A 43 7.51 12.93 23.92
CA ARG A 43 6.23 12.49 23.35
C ARG A 43 5.99 11.02 23.66
N VAL A 44 4.78 10.72 24.13
CA VAL A 44 4.30 9.36 24.36
C VAL A 44 2.86 9.23 23.87
N TYR A 45 2.51 8.05 23.46
CA TYR A 45 1.18 7.70 22.95
C TYR A 45 0.53 6.71 23.90
N GLY A 46 -0.53 7.12 24.53
CA GLY A 46 -1.37 6.27 25.36
C GLY A 46 -2.39 5.48 24.50
N PRO A 47 -3.27 4.72 25.17
CA PRO A 47 -4.29 3.94 24.47
C PRO A 47 -5.17 4.75 23.52
N ASP A 48 -5.63 5.91 23.95
CA ASP A 48 -6.54 6.76 23.18
C ASP A 48 -5.83 7.35 21.94
N GLU A 49 -4.59 7.82 22.10
CA GLU A 49 -3.76 8.28 20.99
C GLU A 49 -3.48 7.16 19.98
N MET A 50 -3.29 5.94 20.48
CA MET A 50 -3.06 4.77 19.63
C MET A 50 -4.32 4.36 18.88
N VAL A 51 -5.50 4.41 19.50
CA VAL A 51 -6.79 4.18 18.82
C VAL A 51 -6.99 5.24 17.72
N ARG A 52 -6.80 6.50 18.05
CA ARG A 52 -6.92 7.61 17.10
C ARG A 52 -5.94 7.49 15.93
N ALA A 53 -4.69 7.15 16.22
CA ALA A 53 -3.69 6.93 15.19
C ALA A 53 -4.03 5.72 14.29
N ALA A 54 -4.58 4.66 14.86
CA ALA A 54 -5.04 3.49 14.08
C ALA A 54 -6.19 3.84 13.13
N GLU A 55 -7.15 4.69 13.55
CA GLU A 55 -8.21 5.21 12.67
C GLU A 55 -7.62 6.00 11.49
N VAL A 56 -6.66 6.90 11.75
CA VAL A 56 -5.96 7.66 10.71
C VAL A 56 -5.29 6.71 9.71
N VAL A 57 -4.58 5.69 10.22
CA VAL A 57 -3.89 4.70 9.37
C VAL A 57 -4.89 3.90 8.53
N ALA A 58 -6.00 3.47 9.11
CA ALA A 58 -7.04 2.74 8.40
C ALA A 58 -7.66 3.57 7.26
N LEU A 59 -8.02 4.83 7.52
CA LEU A 59 -8.55 5.74 6.51
C LEU A 59 -7.53 6.02 5.39
N ARG A 60 -6.24 6.14 5.74
CA ARG A 60 -5.17 6.28 4.77
C ARG A 60 -5.00 5.01 3.91
N ALA A 61 -5.18 3.83 4.48
CA ALA A 61 -5.14 2.57 3.75
C ALA A 61 -6.29 2.43 2.73
N LEU A 62 -7.43 3.09 2.97
CA LEU A 62 -8.52 3.23 2.00
C LEU A 62 -8.22 4.22 0.86
N GLY A 63 -7.05 4.87 0.88
CA GLY A 63 -6.64 5.82 -0.16
C GLY A 63 -7.03 7.28 0.11
N LEU A 64 -7.68 7.61 1.23
CA LEU A 64 -8.03 9.00 1.54
C LEU A 64 -6.78 9.86 1.74
N SER A 65 -6.78 11.07 1.23
CA SER A 65 -5.78 12.10 1.55
C SER A 65 -5.89 12.51 3.02
N LEU A 66 -4.84 13.14 3.59
CA LEU A 66 -4.91 13.61 4.98
C LEU A 66 -6.02 14.64 5.21
N ALA A 67 -6.31 15.48 4.21
CA ALA A 67 -7.42 16.44 4.30
C ALA A 67 -8.79 15.74 4.39
N GLN A 68 -8.99 14.68 3.60
CA GLN A 68 -10.21 13.86 3.66
C GLN A 68 -10.30 13.11 4.99
N VAL A 69 -9.19 12.53 5.47
CA VAL A 69 -9.11 11.90 6.80
C VAL A 69 -9.55 12.89 7.88
N THR A 70 -9.06 14.14 7.83
CA THR A 70 -9.47 15.17 8.78
C THR A 70 -10.99 15.37 8.75
N ARG A 71 -11.58 15.56 7.57
CA ARG A 71 -13.04 15.75 7.44
C ARG A 71 -13.83 14.56 7.99
N VAL A 72 -13.46 13.34 7.61
CA VAL A 72 -14.12 12.12 8.09
C VAL A 72 -14.07 12.03 9.62
N LEU A 73 -12.92 12.31 10.22
CA LEU A 73 -12.75 12.27 11.68
C LEU A 73 -13.48 13.40 12.42
N TRP A 74 -13.92 14.43 11.70
CA TRP A 74 -14.76 15.52 12.22
C TRP A 74 -16.25 15.30 11.92
N GLY A 75 -16.62 14.14 11.38
CA GLY A 75 -18.00 13.76 11.13
C GLY A 75 -18.50 14.02 9.71
N GLU A 76 -17.64 14.46 8.80
CA GLU A 76 -17.99 14.68 7.39
C GLU A 76 -17.71 13.40 6.57
N ALA A 77 -18.69 12.51 6.47
CA ALA A 77 -18.51 11.18 5.88
C ALA A 77 -18.59 11.14 4.34
N GLN A 78 -18.75 12.27 3.67
CA GLN A 78 -18.97 12.34 2.21
C GLN A 78 -17.84 11.71 1.37
N ASP A 79 -16.61 11.70 1.88
CA ASP A 79 -15.46 11.09 1.20
C ASP A 79 -15.30 9.59 1.53
N LEU A 80 -15.97 9.10 2.57
CA LEU A 80 -15.76 7.74 3.08
C LEU A 80 -16.42 6.70 2.20
N GLU A 81 -17.65 6.92 1.78
CA GLU A 81 -18.38 5.99 0.91
C GLU A 81 -17.66 5.72 -0.42
N PRO A 82 -17.26 6.75 -1.20
CA PRO A 82 -16.50 6.52 -2.44
C PRO A 82 -15.18 5.79 -2.22
N ALA A 83 -14.49 6.05 -1.10
CA ALA A 83 -13.25 5.37 -0.77
C ALA A 83 -13.47 3.89 -0.41
N LEU A 84 -14.53 3.58 0.32
CA LEU A 84 -14.93 2.21 0.62
C LEU A 84 -15.34 1.45 -0.64
N ALA A 85 -16.12 2.07 -1.52
CA ALA A 85 -16.51 1.48 -2.81
C ALA A 85 -15.29 1.17 -3.69
N ALA A 86 -14.34 2.08 -3.79
CA ALA A 86 -13.09 1.87 -4.53
C ALA A 86 -12.23 0.74 -3.91
N HIS A 87 -12.16 0.68 -2.57
CA HIS A 87 -11.44 -0.37 -1.88
C HIS A 87 -12.10 -1.73 -2.08
N GLN A 88 -13.44 -1.79 -1.98
CA GLN A 88 -14.22 -2.99 -2.26
C GLN A 88 -13.96 -3.50 -3.68
N ALA A 89 -14.05 -2.64 -4.69
CA ALA A 89 -13.77 -3.00 -6.08
C ALA A 89 -12.35 -3.59 -6.24
N THR A 90 -11.36 -3.01 -5.55
CA THR A 90 -9.98 -3.52 -5.54
C THR A 90 -9.88 -4.92 -4.93
N LEU A 91 -10.60 -5.17 -3.83
CA LEU A 91 -10.63 -6.49 -3.18
C LEU A 91 -11.34 -7.53 -4.05
N GLU A 92 -12.45 -7.17 -4.68
CA GLU A 92 -13.19 -8.03 -5.60
C GLU A 92 -12.34 -8.41 -6.82
N ASP A 93 -11.56 -7.45 -7.35
CA ASP A 93 -10.65 -7.73 -8.46
C ASP A 93 -9.54 -8.71 -8.06
N ARG A 94 -8.92 -8.50 -6.92
CA ARG A 94 -7.95 -9.45 -6.35
C ARG A 94 -8.54 -10.84 -6.13
N ALA A 95 -9.78 -10.91 -5.64
CA ALA A 95 -10.48 -12.17 -5.45
C ALA A 95 -10.70 -12.90 -6.78
N ARG A 96 -11.09 -12.19 -7.85
CA ARG A 96 -11.21 -12.75 -9.20
C ARG A 96 -9.86 -13.28 -9.72
N GLN A 97 -8.79 -12.53 -9.54
CA GLN A 97 -7.44 -12.94 -9.94
C GLN A 97 -6.99 -14.21 -9.21
N LEU A 98 -7.22 -14.27 -7.88
CA LEU A 98 -6.91 -15.45 -7.09
C LEU A 98 -7.74 -16.67 -7.51
N ALA A 99 -9.04 -16.49 -7.76
CA ALA A 99 -9.91 -17.55 -8.25
C ALA A 99 -9.41 -18.10 -9.59
N GLY A 100 -9.03 -17.23 -10.54
CA GLY A 100 -8.44 -17.63 -11.80
C GLY A 100 -7.12 -18.40 -11.63
N THR A 101 -6.30 -18.02 -10.65
CA THR A 101 -5.06 -18.76 -10.35
C THR A 101 -5.37 -20.14 -9.77
N VAL A 102 -6.35 -20.25 -8.89
CA VAL A 102 -6.78 -21.54 -8.32
C VAL A 102 -7.27 -22.49 -9.42
N GLU A 103 -8.05 -22.00 -10.39
CA GLU A 103 -8.51 -22.82 -11.50
C GLU A 103 -7.35 -23.32 -12.39
N LYS A 104 -6.37 -22.47 -12.67
CA LYS A 104 -5.15 -22.89 -13.39
C LYS A 104 -4.40 -23.99 -12.65
N VAL A 105 -4.24 -23.86 -11.32
CA VAL A 105 -3.61 -24.89 -10.49
C VAL A 105 -4.40 -26.20 -10.52
N ARG A 106 -5.74 -26.13 -10.46
CA ARG A 106 -6.60 -27.32 -10.58
C ARG A 106 -6.40 -28.02 -11.94
N GLY A 107 -6.38 -27.28 -13.04
CA GLY A 107 -6.12 -27.79 -14.37
C GLY A 107 -4.80 -28.59 -14.41
N LEU A 108 -3.70 -27.96 -14.03
CA LEU A 108 -2.39 -28.60 -14.02
C LEU A 108 -2.32 -29.85 -13.11
N ARG A 109 -3.00 -29.84 -11.98
CA ARG A 109 -3.09 -31.02 -11.11
C ARG A 109 -3.88 -32.14 -11.78
N SER A 110 -4.93 -31.81 -12.52
CA SER A 110 -5.68 -32.80 -13.30
C SER A 110 -4.83 -33.42 -14.40
N ASP A 111 -4.11 -32.58 -15.16
CA ASP A 111 -3.22 -33.03 -16.27
C ASP A 111 -2.11 -33.92 -15.74
N LEU A 112 -1.49 -33.56 -14.62
CA LEU A 112 -0.50 -34.42 -13.95
C LEU A 112 -1.06 -35.78 -13.50
N ALA A 113 -2.29 -35.79 -12.99
CA ALA A 113 -2.97 -37.04 -12.59
C ALA A 113 -3.24 -37.97 -13.80
N GLN A 114 -3.33 -37.38 -15.00
CA GLN A 114 -3.47 -38.12 -16.27
C GLN A 114 -2.12 -38.43 -16.94
N GLY A 115 -0.99 -38.17 -16.25
CA GLY A 115 0.35 -38.40 -16.75
C GLY A 115 0.87 -37.34 -17.73
N GLN A 116 0.17 -36.24 -17.88
CA GLN A 116 0.60 -35.13 -18.73
C GLN A 116 1.53 -34.20 -17.94
N MET A 117 2.72 -33.95 -18.47
CA MET A 117 3.68 -33.01 -17.85
C MET A 117 3.41 -31.59 -18.32
N PRO A 118 3.45 -30.58 -17.41
CA PRO A 118 3.31 -29.19 -17.79
C PRO A 118 4.37 -28.77 -18.81
N VAL A 119 3.96 -27.96 -19.78
CA VAL A 119 4.90 -27.43 -20.77
C VAL A 119 5.85 -26.42 -20.09
N ALA A 120 7.09 -26.36 -20.61
CA ALA A 120 8.07 -25.40 -20.08
C ALA A 120 7.50 -23.96 -20.06
N GLY A 121 7.49 -23.34 -18.88
CA GLY A 121 6.97 -22.00 -18.66
C GLY A 121 5.53 -21.93 -18.09
N GLU A 122 4.74 -22.99 -18.10
CA GLU A 122 3.40 -22.99 -17.46
C GLU A 122 3.49 -22.80 -15.95
N LEU A 123 4.41 -23.51 -15.31
CA LEU A 123 4.68 -23.34 -13.88
C LEU A 123 5.20 -21.93 -13.55
N ALA A 124 6.04 -21.37 -14.42
CA ALA A 124 6.52 -20.00 -14.25
C ALA A 124 5.38 -18.97 -14.34
N ARG A 125 4.38 -19.19 -15.21
CA ARG A 125 3.19 -18.34 -15.32
C ARG A 125 2.23 -18.45 -14.14
N LEU A 126 2.25 -19.58 -13.41
CA LEU A 126 1.48 -19.72 -12.18
C LEU A 126 2.11 -18.95 -11.01
N LEU A 127 3.43 -18.99 -10.93
CA LEU A 127 4.20 -18.43 -9.82
C LEU A 127 4.68 -17.01 -10.12
N GLY A 128 4.65 -16.61 -11.38
CA GLY A 128 4.92 -15.24 -11.78
C GLY A 128 3.79 -14.31 -11.37
N PRO A 129 4.08 -13.06 -11.06
CA PRO A 129 3.03 -12.09 -10.85
C PRO A 129 2.15 -12.03 -12.10
N ALA A 130 0.85 -12.20 -11.93
CA ALA A 130 -0.14 -11.90 -12.94
C ALA A 130 -0.16 -10.36 -13.11
N ALA A 131 0.77 -9.84 -13.87
CA ALA A 131 0.84 -8.42 -14.14
C ALA A 131 1.13 -8.21 -15.61
N ASP A 132 0.05 -8.18 -16.39
CA ASP A 132 0.04 -7.39 -17.62
C ASP A 132 -0.09 -5.89 -17.28
N LEU A 133 0.52 -5.47 -16.15
CA LEU A 133 0.56 -4.05 -15.84
C LEU A 133 1.58 -3.41 -16.77
N SER A 134 1.09 -2.63 -17.70
CA SER A 134 1.90 -1.78 -18.56
C SER A 134 1.65 -0.33 -18.21
N VAL A 135 2.72 0.45 -18.19
CA VAL A 135 2.68 1.89 -18.02
C VAL A 135 3.20 2.52 -19.31
N ALA A 136 2.42 3.39 -19.90
CA ALA A 136 2.82 4.11 -21.10
C ALA A 136 2.52 5.61 -20.92
N PHE A 137 3.50 6.46 -21.20
CA PHE A 137 3.36 7.91 -21.16
C PHE A 137 4.40 8.56 -22.10
N ASP A 138 4.16 9.79 -22.45
CA ASP A 138 5.12 10.55 -23.25
C ASP A 138 6.17 11.18 -22.32
N LEU A 139 7.44 10.95 -22.63
CA LEU A 139 8.55 11.45 -21.82
C LEU A 139 8.57 12.98 -21.83
N PRO A 140 8.63 13.62 -20.64
CA PRO A 140 8.73 15.08 -20.58
C PRO A 140 10.09 15.57 -21.11
N TRP A 141 10.19 16.89 -21.36
CA TRP A 141 11.49 17.50 -21.64
C TRP A 141 12.57 17.01 -20.62
N PRO A 142 13.78 16.58 -21.04
CA PRO A 142 14.43 16.84 -22.31
C PRO A 142 14.31 15.74 -23.38
N TRP A 143 13.49 14.72 -23.22
CA TRP A 143 13.37 13.61 -24.17
C TRP A 143 12.44 13.86 -25.37
N GLY A 144 11.96 15.09 -25.54
CA GLY A 144 11.25 15.48 -26.76
C GLY A 144 9.86 14.88 -26.98
N GLY A 145 9.24 14.31 -25.95
CA GLY A 145 7.89 13.71 -26.06
C GLY A 145 7.90 12.28 -26.62
N GLU A 146 9.03 11.60 -26.61
CA GLU A 146 9.09 10.18 -26.99
C GLU A 146 8.19 9.34 -26.11
N ARG A 147 7.47 8.39 -26.70
CA ARG A 147 6.58 7.48 -25.98
C ARG A 147 7.41 6.46 -25.21
N PHE A 148 7.28 6.49 -23.91
CA PHE A 148 7.82 5.47 -23.00
C PHE A 148 6.76 4.41 -22.70
N GLU A 149 7.13 3.14 -22.83
CA GLU A 149 6.27 2.03 -22.47
C GLU A 149 7.07 1.02 -21.63
N LEU A 150 6.57 0.73 -20.44
CA LEU A 150 7.10 -0.30 -19.56
C LEU A 150 6.04 -1.39 -19.43
N ARG A 151 6.32 -2.56 -19.99
CA ARG A 151 5.47 -3.76 -19.89
C ARG A 151 5.96 -4.66 -18.76
N ASP A 152 5.07 -5.48 -18.24
CA ASP A 152 5.37 -6.44 -17.17
C ASP A 152 5.95 -5.74 -15.91
N VAL A 153 5.25 -4.68 -15.48
CA VAL A 153 5.63 -3.93 -14.27
C VAL A 153 5.44 -4.82 -13.05
N ARG A 154 6.51 -5.06 -12.32
CA ARG A 154 6.53 -5.92 -11.13
C ARG A 154 6.53 -5.09 -9.85
N ALA A 155 6.32 -5.74 -8.72
CA ALA A 155 6.39 -5.09 -7.40
C ALA A 155 7.75 -4.41 -7.14
N LEU A 156 8.81 -4.87 -7.80
CA LEU A 156 10.13 -4.27 -7.79
C LEU A 156 10.69 -4.23 -9.21
N ASN A 157 10.95 -3.02 -9.71
CA ASN A 157 11.59 -2.79 -11.00
C ASN A 157 12.84 -1.93 -10.77
N TYR A 158 13.94 -2.27 -11.43
CA TYR A 158 15.17 -1.50 -11.38
C TYR A 158 15.34 -0.70 -12.67
N ILE A 159 15.48 0.62 -12.54
CA ILE A 159 15.84 1.51 -13.64
C ILE A 159 17.35 1.74 -13.57
N ILE A 160 18.09 1.13 -14.49
CA ILE A 160 19.56 1.26 -14.59
C ILE A 160 19.94 2.09 -15.80
N GLY A 161 21.02 2.84 -15.68
CA GLY A 161 21.54 3.68 -16.75
C GLY A 161 22.70 4.58 -16.26
N PRO A 162 23.47 5.18 -17.14
CA PRO A 162 24.61 6.03 -16.79
C PRO A 162 24.19 7.26 -15.97
N LEU A 163 25.16 7.90 -15.32
CA LEU A 163 24.92 9.15 -14.61
C LEU A 163 24.40 10.21 -15.59
N GLY A 164 23.37 10.95 -15.19
CA GLY A 164 22.77 11.99 -16.05
C GLY A 164 21.70 11.50 -17.02
N SER A 165 21.39 10.19 -17.09
CA SER A 165 20.36 9.64 -17.99
C SER A 165 18.90 9.94 -17.58
N GLY A 166 18.66 10.77 -16.57
CA GLY A 166 17.33 11.22 -16.18
C GLY A 166 16.50 10.22 -15.35
N LYS A 167 17.09 9.12 -14.85
CA LYS A 167 16.39 8.10 -14.05
C LYS A 167 15.52 8.64 -12.91
N THR A 168 16.01 9.64 -12.20
CA THR A 168 15.30 10.28 -11.07
C THR A 168 14.03 11.04 -11.47
N ARG A 169 13.86 11.32 -12.76
CA ARG A 169 12.64 11.95 -13.29
C ARG A 169 11.60 10.93 -13.76
N LEU A 170 12.01 9.66 -13.91
CA LEU A 170 11.14 8.54 -14.27
C LEU A 170 10.62 7.78 -13.04
N ALA A 171 11.28 7.91 -11.91
CA ALA A 171 10.89 7.30 -10.64
C ALA A 171 10.04 8.28 -9.80
#